data_5a65202664f7ef498bbf1af98e9f4e0d
#
_entry.id   5a65202664f7ef498bbf1af98e9f4e0d
#
_cell.length_a   1.000
_cell.length_b   1.000
_cell.length_c   1.000
_cell.angle_alpha   90.00
_cell.angle_beta   90.00
_cell.angle_gamma   90.00
#
_symmetry.space_group_name_H-M   'P 1'
#
loop_
_entity.id
_entity.type
_entity.pdbx_description
1 polymer ?
#
loop_
_entity_poly.entity_id
_entity_poly.type
_entity_poly.pdbx_seq_one_letter_code
_entity_poly.pdbx_strand_id
1 'polypeptide(L)'
;MKVFDISDFQPDDRVGQLVAQGAEGIILKLGETLHGTPTLDSKFIQFVNDVVAAGLPYGIYYVSHARDMAGFMEEAKFINDQVYNLLGGQEPELGTWWDMEIGPVCRDDVWPQLRDAICTMQSWWNNSQKIGIYAQYSYFNQFIDLAELAQYQIPVWVAQYGYFENSLKAEHPELHHVAWQFTTNDETQDENEWYGF
;
A
#
# COMPACT_ATOMS: atom_id res chain seq x y z
N MET A 1 -2.59 -6.77 14.66
CA MET A 1 -3.84 -7.13 13.95
C MET A 1 -3.50 -8.06 12.80
N LYS A 2 -4.37 -9.01 12.51
CA LYS A 2 -4.27 -9.88 11.33
C LYS A 2 -4.92 -9.18 10.14
N VAL A 3 -4.12 -8.74 9.18
CA VAL A 3 -4.56 -8.01 7.99
C VAL A 3 -4.22 -8.81 6.75
N PHE A 4 -5.10 -8.79 5.76
CA PHE A 4 -4.88 -9.39 4.45
C PHE A 4 -4.88 -8.33 3.38
N ASP A 5 -4.20 -8.58 2.27
CA ASP A 5 -4.32 -7.75 1.09
C ASP A 5 -4.84 -8.56 -0.10
N ILE A 6 -5.69 -7.92 -0.91
CA ILE A 6 -6.41 -8.56 -2.03
C ILE A 6 -6.55 -7.64 -3.23
N SER A 7 -6.75 -8.26 -4.40
CA SER A 7 -6.98 -7.61 -5.69
C SER A 7 -7.99 -8.39 -6.51
N ASP A 8 -8.23 -8.00 -7.75
CA ASP A 8 -9.14 -8.70 -8.67
C ASP A 8 -8.69 -10.13 -9.05
N PHE A 9 -7.48 -10.55 -8.66
CA PHE A 9 -7.05 -11.94 -8.79
C PHE A 9 -7.81 -12.89 -7.85
N GLN A 10 -8.34 -12.40 -6.74
CA GLN A 10 -9.09 -13.21 -5.78
C GLN A 10 -10.56 -13.40 -6.22
N PRO A 11 -11.22 -14.50 -5.78
CA PRO A 11 -12.63 -14.74 -6.08
C PRO A 11 -13.56 -13.71 -5.43
N ASP A 12 -14.77 -13.55 -5.96
CA ASP A 12 -15.72 -12.52 -5.54
C ASP A 12 -16.18 -12.64 -4.08
N ASP A 13 -16.18 -13.85 -3.51
CA ASP A 13 -16.54 -14.13 -2.11
C ASP A 13 -15.35 -14.05 -1.14
N ARG A 14 -14.20 -13.52 -1.62
CA ARG A 14 -12.95 -13.55 -0.84
C ARG A 14 -13.06 -12.83 0.50
N VAL A 15 -13.70 -11.67 0.57
CA VAL A 15 -13.86 -10.94 1.83
C VAL A 15 -14.58 -11.80 2.88
N GLY A 16 -15.66 -12.49 2.51
CA GLY A 16 -16.37 -13.41 3.40
C GLY A 16 -15.50 -14.57 3.90
N GLN A 17 -14.64 -15.12 3.04
CA GLN A 17 -13.68 -16.17 3.41
C GLN A 17 -12.65 -15.66 4.42
N LEU A 18 -12.12 -14.44 4.22
CA LEU A 18 -11.14 -13.85 5.11
C LEU A 18 -11.73 -13.49 6.48
N VAL A 19 -12.97 -12.98 6.52
CA VAL A 19 -13.71 -12.78 7.77
C VAL A 19 -13.83 -14.08 8.56
N ALA A 20 -14.18 -15.18 7.89
CA ALA A 20 -14.26 -16.51 8.53
C ALA A 20 -12.90 -17.02 9.03
N GLN A 21 -11.79 -16.55 8.47
CA GLN A 21 -10.42 -16.84 8.89
C GLN A 21 -9.90 -15.89 9.99
N GLY A 22 -10.75 -14.97 10.46
CA GLY A 22 -10.42 -14.03 11.53
C GLY A 22 -9.66 -12.79 11.07
N ALA A 23 -9.93 -12.31 9.84
CA ALA A 23 -9.43 -11.02 9.40
C ALA A 23 -9.89 -9.90 10.33
N GLU A 24 -8.96 -9.04 10.72
CA GLU A 24 -9.20 -7.85 11.55
C GLU A 24 -9.11 -6.55 10.70
N GLY A 25 -8.69 -6.68 9.44
CA GLY A 25 -8.64 -5.62 8.44
C GLY A 25 -8.24 -6.15 7.07
N ILE A 26 -8.50 -5.38 6.02
CA ILE A 26 -8.17 -5.76 4.64
C ILE A 26 -7.61 -4.56 3.89
N ILE A 27 -6.51 -4.75 3.13
CA ILE A 27 -5.97 -3.75 2.22
C ILE A 27 -6.35 -4.14 0.79
N LEU A 28 -6.96 -3.22 0.05
CA LEU A 28 -7.56 -3.47 -1.25
C LEU A 28 -6.74 -2.82 -2.37
N LYS A 29 -6.50 -3.56 -3.46
CA LYS A 29 -5.95 -2.94 -4.66
C LYS A 29 -6.89 -1.87 -5.18
N LEU A 30 -6.47 -0.61 -5.16
CA LEU A 30 -7.19 0.48 -5.82
C LEU A 30 -7.04 0.41 -7.33
N GLY A 31 -5.83 0.09 -7.79
CA GLY A 31 -5.52 0.05 -9.20
C GLY A 31 -4.04 -0.01 -9.50
N GLU A 32 -3.71 0.20 -10.77
CA GLU A 32 -2.34 0.24 -11.28
C GLU A 32 -2.24 1.06 -12.57
N THR A 33 -1.03 1.48 -12.94
CA THR A 33 -0.80 2.12 -14.23
C THR A 33 -0.58 1.08 -15.33
N LEU A 34 -1.59 0.79 -16.13
CA LEU A 34 -1.51 -0.13 -17.27
C LEU A 34 -1.24 0.64 -18.57
N HIS A 35 -0.16 0.28 -19.27
CA HIS A 35 0.21 0.91 -20.54
C HIS A 35 0.30 2.44 -20.48
N GLY A 36 0.74 2.99 -19.33
CA GLY A 36 0.85 4.42 -19.09
C GLY A 36 -0.47 5.11 -18.75
N THR A 37 -1.51 4.37 -18.39
CA THR A 37 -2.81 4.92 -18.00
C THR A 37 -3.20 4.38 -16.61
N PRO A 38 -3.42 5.23 -15.60
CA PRO A 38 -3.97 4.83 -14.33
C PRO A 38 -5.33 4.13 -14.50
N THR A 39 -5.45 2.92 -13.97
CA THR A 39 -6.61 2.05 -14.18
C THR A 39 -7.11 1.52 -12.83
N LEU A 40 -8.40 1.61 -12.60
CA LEU A 40 -9.03 1.08 -11.38
C LEU A 40 -9.03 -0.46 -11.42
N ASP A 41 -8.78 -1.10 -10.29
CA ASP A 41 -8.94 -2.53 -10.13
C ASP A 41 -10.42 -2.93 -10.35
N SER A 42 -10.64 -3.99 -11.11
CA SER A 42 -11.97 -4.36 -11.59
C SER A 42 -12.94 -4.79 -10.48
N LYS A 43 -12.41 -5.23 -9.31
CA LYS A 43 -13.20 -5.63 -8.13
C LYS A 43 -13.16 -4.64 -6.98
N PHE A 44 -12.46 -3.52 -7.12
CA PHE A 44 -12.25 -2.56 -6.02
C PHE A 44 -13.56 -2.14 -5.36
N ILE A 45 -14.55 -1.69 -6.15
CA ILE A 45 -15.83 -1.21 -5.61
C ILE A 45 -16.59 -2.32 -4.89
N GLN A 46 -16.58 -3.54 -5.45
CA GLN A 46 -17.20 -4.69 -4.83
C GLN A 46 -16.56 -4.99 -3.48
N PHE A 47 -15.23 -5.10 -3.43
CA PHE A 47 -14.51 -5.44 -2.21
C PHE A 47 -14.60 -4.35 -1.14
N VAL A 48 -14.62 -3.07 -1.50
CA VAL A 48 -14.90 -1.98 -0.54
C VAL A 48 -16.27 -2.18 0.10
N ASN A 49 -17.32 -2.43 -0.70
CA ASN A 49 -18.66 -2.66 -0.18
C ASN A 49 -18.73 -3.87 0.75
N ASP A 50 -18.05 -4.96 0.39
CA ASP A 50 -18.04 -6.20 1.18
C ASP A 50 -17.31 -6.00 2.51
N VAL A 51 -16.17 -5.29 2.52
CA VAL A 51 -15.40 -4.99 3.74
C VAL A 51 -16.18 -4.05 4.66
N VAL A 52 -16.80 -3.01 4.12
CA VAL A 52 -17.67 -2.09 4.87
C VAL A 52 -18.87 -2.82 5.46
N ALA A 53 -19.52 -3.71 4.69
CA ALA A 53 -20.62 -4.52 5.17
C ALA A 53 -20.20 -5.50 6.28
N ALA A 54 -18.97 -5.97 6.24
CA ALA A 54 -18.38 -6.81 7.30
C ALA A 54 -17.97 -6.02 8.55
N GLY A 55 -17.98 -4.68 8.50
CA GLY A 55 -17.58 -3.80 9.61
C GLY A 55 -16.08 -3.83 9.90
N LEU A 56 -15.27 -4.15 8.90
CA LEU A 56 -13.80 -4.17 9.04
C LEU A 56 -13.18 -2.84 8.58
N PRO A 57 -12.09 -2.39 9.23
CA PRO A 57 -11.27 -1.32 8.70
C PRO A 57 -10.58 -1.77 7.41
N TYR A 58 -10.36 -0.83 6.49
CA TYR A 58 -9.65 -1.13 5.25
C TYR A 58 -8.60 -0.09 4.91
N GLY A 59 -7.59 -0.53 4.14
CA GLY A 59 -6.62 0.30 3.44
C GLY A 59 -6.74 0.14 1.94
N ILE A 60 -5.96 0.92 1.20
CA ILE A 60 -5.86 0.79 -0.25
C ILE A 60 -4.40 0.76 -0.69
N TYR A 61 -4.09 0.05 -1.77
CA TYR A 61 -2.79 0.12 -2.41
C TYR A 61 -2.90 0.36 -3.92
N TYR A 62 -1.87 0.99 -4.46
CA TYR A 62 -1.77 1.31 -5.88
C TYR A 62 -0.42 0.86 -6.44
N VAL A 63 -0.42 -0.02 -7.45
CA VAL A 63 0.79 -0.53 -8.08
C VAL A 63 1.34 0.53 -9.03
N SER A 64 2.51 1.08 -8.68
CA SER A 64 3.13 2.16 -9.44
C SER A 64 3.96 1.65 -10.60
N HIS A 65 3.79 2.27 -11.77
CA HIS A 65 4.62 2.10 -12.96
C HIS A 65 5.22 3.45 -13.41
N ALA A 66 5.28 4.43 -12.51
CA ALA A 66 5.78 5.77 -12.83
C ALA A 66 7.23 5.74 -13.32
N ARG A 67 7.50 6.49 -14.38
CA ARG A 67 8.84 6.59 -15.00
C ARG A 67 9.56 7.87 -14.61
N ASP A 68 8.83 8.84 -14.12
CA ASP A 68 9.32 10.16 -13.76
C ASP A 68 8.33 10.84 -12.79
N MET A 69 8.66 12.06 -12.36
CA MET A 69 7.81 12.85 -11.46
C MET A 69 6.41 13.10 -12.05
N ALA A 70 6.30 13.29 -13.36
CA ALA A 70 5.00 13.52 -13.99
C ALA A 70 4.11 12.28 -13.85
N GLY A 71 4.68 11.07 -14.03
CA GLY A 71 3.98 9.80 -13.80
C GLY A 71 3.53 9.64 -12.36
N PHE A 72 4.41 9.89 -11.38
CA PHE A 72 4.03 9.84 -9.96
C PHE A 72 2.90 10.82 -9.61
N MET A 73 2.94 12.03 -10.17
CA MET A 73 1.87 13.02 -9.94
C MET A 73 0.55 12.66 -10.62
N GLU A 74 0.60 11.98 -11.78
CA GLU A 74 -0.60 11.45 -12.44
C GLU A 74 -1.24 10.34 -11.61
N GLU A 75 -0.43 9.40 -11.08
CA GLU A 75 -0.87 8.35 -10.17
C GLU A 75 -1.43 8.94 -8.88
N ALA A 76 -0.72 9.90 -8.25
CA ALA A 76 -1.19 10.61 -7.05
C ALA A 76 -2.55 11.26 -7.25
N LYS A 77 -2.72 11.95 -8.40
CA LYS A 77 -4.01 12.58 -8.75
C LYS A 77 -5.10 11.52 -8.95
N PHE A 78 -4.80 10.43 -9.63
CA PHE A 78 -5.75 9.33 -9.80
C PHE A 78 -6.20 8.76 -8.46
N ILE A 79 -5.27 8.42 -7.56
CA ILE A 79 -5.58 7.92 -6.22
C ILE A 79 -6.48 8.90 -5.47
N ASN A 80 -6.12 10.19 -5.46
CA ASN A 80 -6.91 11.23 -4.82
C ASN A 80 -8.33 11.33 -5.40
N ASP A 81 -8.46 11.31 -6.71
CA ASP A 81 -9.76 11.41 -7.40
C ASP A 81 -10.64 10.18 -7.08
N GLN A 82 -10.06 8.96 -6.99
CA GLN A 82 -10.82 7.77 -6.62
C GLN A 82 -11.27 7.81 -5.15
N VAL A 83 -10.38 8.20 -4.22
CA VAL A 83 -10.74 8.36 -2.80
C VAL A 83 -11.87 9.38 -2.65
N TYR A 84 -11.80 10.51 -3.36
CA TYR A 84 -12.85 11.52 -3.32
C TYR A 84 -14.18 11.00 -3.90
N ASN A 85 -14.14 10.39 -5.08
CA ASN A 85 -15.34 10.02 -5.82
C ASN A 85 -16.00 8.72 -5.31
N LEU A 86 -15.21 7.73 -4.88
CA LEU A 86 -15.69 6.41 -4.51
C LEU A 86 -15.81 6.21 -2.99
N LEU A 87 -14.93 6.86 -2.21
CA LEU A 87 -14.89 6.74 -0.75
C LEU A 87 -15.42 7.99 -0.03
N GLY A 88 -16.03 8.93 -0.77
CA GLY A 88 -16.59 10.16 -0.21
C GLY A 88 -15.56 11.10 0.39
N GLY A 89 -14.31 11.02 -0.04
CA GLY A 89 -13.20 11.83 0.47
C GLY A 89 -12.71 11.40 1.86
N GLN A 90 -13.11 10.22 2.33
CA GLN A 90 -12.64 9.68 3.60
C GLN A 90 -11.37 8.89 3.40
N GLU A 91 -10.37 9.20 4.22
CA GLU A 91 -9.11 8.48 4.22
C GLU A 91 -9.31 7.06 4.77
N PRO A 92 -8.80 6.01 4.08
CA PRO A 92 -8.88 4.65 4.58
C PRO A 92 -8.17 4.48 5.94
N GLU A 93 -8.77 3.73 6.86
CA GLU A 93 -8.25 3.58 8.22
C GLU A 93 -6.88 2.90 8.25
N LEU A 94 -6.65 1.92 7.37
CA LEU A 94 -5.37 1.23 7.22
C LEU A 94 -4.48 1.86 6.14
N GLY A 95 -4.72 3.13 5.81
CA GLY A 95 -3.86 3.95 4.97
C GLY A 95 -3.95 3.71 3.48
N THR A 96 -3.09 4.44 2.77
CA THR A 96 -2.92 4.41 1.32
C THR A 96 -1.47 4.12 0.98
N TRP A 97 -1.23 3.10 0.18
CA TRP A 97 0.09 2.52 -0.02
C TRP A 97 0.52 2.60 -1.48
N TRP A 98 1.70 3.17 -1.72
CA TRP A 98 2.40 3.07 -2.98
C TRP A 98 3.10 1.72 -3.03
N ASP A 99 2.64 0.84 -3.93
CA ASP A 99 3.25 -0.46 -4.18
C ASP A 99 4.38 -0.32 -5.20
N MET A 100 5.61 -0.55 -4.74
CA MET A 100 6.85 -0.26 -5.44
C MET A 100 7.62 -1.54 -5.76
N GLU A 101 7.09 -2.37 -6.67
CA GLU A 101 7.67 -3.69 -6.97
C GLU A 101 8.11 -3.87 -8.42
N ILE A 102 7.59 -3.09 -9.36
CA ILE A 102 7.61 -3.42 -10.79
C ILE A 102 8.51 -2.49 -11.60
N GLY A 103 9.40 -3.09 -12.39
CA GLY A 103 10.20 -2.55 -13.49
C GLY A 103 10.51 -1.05 -13.49
N PRO A 104 9.62 -0.16 -13.94
CA PRO A 104 9.95 1.26 -14.09
C PRO A 104 10.31 1.97 -12.78
N VAL A 105 9.84 1.47 -11.62
CA VAL A 105 10.13 2.07 -10.31
C VAL A 105 11.38 1.50 -9.64
N CYS A 106 11.96 0.43 -10.17
CA CYS A 106 13.20 -0.17 -9.67
C CYS A 106 14.43 0.55 -10.25
N ARG A 107 14.76 1.75 -9.74
CA ARG A 107 15.89 2.58 -10.20
C ARG A 107 16.40 3.51 -9.13
N ASP A 108 17.68 3.91 -9.21
CA ASP A 108 18.39 4.68 -8.18
C ASP A 108 17.84 6.11 -7.97
N ASP A 109 17.16 6.69 -8.97
CA ASP A 109 16.60 8.05 -8.89
C ASP A 109 15.12 8.09 -8.48
N VAL A 110 14.54 6.97 -8.07
CA VAL A 110 13.12 6.87 -7.74
C VAL A 110 12.74 7.61 -6.45
N TRP A 111 13.59 7.50 -5.43
CA TRP A 111 13.26 7.96 -4.08
C TRP A 111 12.86 9.44 -4.01
N PRO A 112 13.63 10.42 -4.52
CA PRO A 112 13.23 11.83 -4.41
C PRO A 112 11.87 12.11 -5.05
N GLN A 113 11.55 11.44 -6.14
CA GLN A 113 10.31 11.62 -6.88
C GLN A 113 9.12 11.03 -6.15
N LEU A 114 9.26 9.81 -5.61
CA LEU A 114 8.26 9.15 -4.80
C LEU A 114 7.98 9.93 -3.50
N ARG A 115 9.03 10.35 -2.78
CA ARG A 115 8.92 11.18 -1.58
C ARG A 115 8.11 12.44 -1.85
N ASP A 116 8.45 13.17 -2.91
CA ASP A 116 7.79 14.43 -3.25
C ASP A 116 6.31 14.20 -3.64
N ALA A 117 5.99 13.10 -4.31
CA ALA A 117 4.61 12.71 -4.61
C ALA A 117 3.83 12.37 -3.33
N ILE A 118 4.41 11.59 -2.41
CA ILE A 118 3.81 11.27 -1.11
C ILE A 118 3.56 12.53 -0.30
N CYS A 119 4.57 13.40 -0.14
CA CYS A 119 4.43 14.66 0.57
C CYS A 119 3.34 15.56 -0.04
N THR A 120 3.23 15.56 -1.36
CA THR A 120 2.17 16.30 -2.05
C THR A 120 0.79 15.75 -1.72
N MET A 121 0.59 14.42 -1.79
CA MET A 121 -0.67 13.78 -1.41
C MET A 121 -1.00 14.01 0.07
N GLN A 122 -0.02 13.91 0.95
CA GLN A 122 -0.20 14.22 2.39
C GLN A 122 -0.74 15.64 2.57
N SER A 123 -0.21 16.62 1.82
CA SER A 123 -0.68 18.01 1.87
C SER A 123 -2.14 18.17 1.41
N TRP A 124 -2.56 17.41 0.40
CA TRP A 124 -3.96 17.40 -0.06
C TRP A 124 -4.92 16.83 0.99
N TRP A 125 -4.44 15.91 1.82
CA TRP A 125 -5.23 15.23 2.86
C TRP A 125 -4.91 15.74 4.26
N ASN A 126 -4.77 17.06 4.39
CA ASN A 126 -4.55 17.75 5.67
C ASN A 126 -3.34 17.23 6.46
N ASN A 127 -2.24 16.97 5.75
CA ASN A 127 -0.99 16.42 6.28
C ASN A 127 -1.17 15.01 6.90
N SER A 128 -1.96 14.18 6.24
CA SER A 128 -2.15 12.78 6.64
C SER A 128 -0.82 12.04 6.80
N GLN A 129 -0.71 11.28 7.87
CA GLN A 129 0.43 10.39 8.13
C GLN A 129 0.13 8.94 7.74
N LYS A 130 -0.95 8.69 6.96
CA LYS A 130 -1.38 7.36 6.54
C LYS A 130 -1.10 7.08 5.05
N ILE A 131 -0.23 7.84 4.43
CA ILE A 131 0.22 7.61 3.05
C ILE A 131 1.64 7.11 3.11
N GLY A 132 1.86 5.86 2.71
CA GLY A 132 3.13 5.17 2.88
C GLY A 132 3.58 4.36 1.67
N ILE A 133 4.62 3.57 1.87
CA ILE A 133 5.26 2.73 0.86
C ILE A 133 5.12 1.27 1.24
N TYR A 134 4.64 0.46 0.28
CA TYR A 134 4.81 -0.98 0.29
C TYR A 134 5.89 -1.38 -0.71
N ALA A 135 6.82 -2.22 -0.28
CA ALA A 135 7.83 -2.83 -1.13
C ALA A 135 8.47 -4.04 -0.45
N GLN A 136 9.21 -4.83 -1.23
CA GLN A 136 10.05 -5.87 -0.68
C GLN A 136 11.21 -5.29 0.15
N TYR A 137 11.70 -6.04 1.13
CA TYR A 137 12.86 -5.69 1.97
C TYR A 137 14.07 -5.23 1.14
N SER A 138 14.38 -5.95 0.06
CA SER A 138 15.50 -5.61 -0.83
C SER A 138 15.32 -4.26 -1.53
N TYR A 139 14.10 -3.87 -1.83
CA TYR A 139 13.79 -2.58 -2.47
C TYR A 139 14.12 -1.42 -1.54
N PHE A 140 13.74 -1.50 -0.26
CA PHE A 140 14.07 -0.48 0.72
C PHE A 140 15.58 -0.27 0.84
N ASN A 141 16.36 -1.34 0.88
CA ASN A 141 17.81 -1.28 1.00
C ASN A 141 18.52 -0.82 -0.29
N GLN A 142 17.88 -0.97 -1.44
CA GLN A 142 18.50 -0.68 -2.73
C GLN A 142 18.14 0.68 -3.30
N PHE A 143 16.88 1.11 -3.17
CA PHE A 143 16.34 2.26 -3.91
C PHE A 143 15.85 3.40 -3.02
N ILE A 144 15.73 3.20 -1.71
CA ILE A 144 15.20 4.20 -0.77
C ILE A 144 16.31 4.76 0.11
N ASP A 145 16.37 6.07 0.26
CA ASP A 145 17.18 6.69 1.31
C ASP A 145 16.45 6.55 2.65
N LEU A 146 16.90 5.56 3.44
CA LEU A 146 16.26 5.21 4.72
C LEU A 146 16.39 6.34 5.76
N ALA A 147 17.44 7.16 5.69
CA ALA A 147 17.60 8.29 6.59
C ALA A 147 16.57 9.40 6.29
N GLU A 148 16.34 9.69 5.00
CA GLU A 148 15.26 10.61 4.60
C GLU A 148 13.89 10.00 4.88
N LEU A 149 13.68 8.69 4.63
CA LEU A 149 12.41 8.00 4.94
C LEU A 149 12.05 8.18 6.43
N ALA A 150 13.02 8.00 7.33
CA ALA A 150 12.85 8.25 8.76
C ALA A 150 12.57 9.72 9.06
N GLN A 151 13.30 10.65 8.43
CA GLN A 151 13.13 12.08 8.64
C GLN A 151 11.72 12.57 8.26
N TYR A 152 11.19 12.08 7.14
CA TYR A 152 9.84 12.42 6.66
C TYR A 152 8.73 11.63 7.36
N GLN A 153 9.07 10.66 8.21
CA GLN A 153 8.12 9.79 8.93
C GLN A 153 7.11 9.11 8.00
N ILE A 154 7.56 8.74 6.79
CA ILE A 154 6.71 8.05 5.82
C ILE A 154 6.47 6.62 6.30
N PRO A 155 5.21 6.17 6.41
CA PRO A 155 4.86 4.82 6.84
C PRO A 155 5.44 3.72 5.94
N VAL A 156 5.87 2.63 6.57
CA VAL A 156 6.49 1.48 5.90
C VAL A 156 5.64 0.23 6.09
N TRP A 157 5.28 -0.38 4.98
CA TRP A 157 4.75 -1.73 4.89
C TRP A 157 5.75 -2.57 4.08
N VAL A 158 6.49 -3.44 4.76
CA VAL A 158 7.53 -4.24 4.13
C VAL A 158 7.07 -5.66 3.85
N ALA A 159 7.41 -6.18 2.65
CA ALA A 159 7.27 -7.59 2.31
C ALA A 159 8.59 -8.33 2.52
N GLN A 160 8.57 -9.39 3.31
CA GLN A 160 9.72 -10.27 3.53
C GLN A 160 9.25 -11.65 3.96
N TYR A 161 9.42 -12.64 3.09
CA TYR A 161 8.89 -13.99 3.28
C TYR A 161 9.92 -14.98 3.79
N GLY A 162 9.47 -15.96 4.60
CA GLY A 162 10.34 -17.04 5.09
C GLY A 162 11.27 -16.65 6.24
N TYR A 163 11.01 -15.52 6.90
CA TYR A 163 11.74 -15.04 8.07
C TYR A 163 10.88 -15.15 9.33
N PHE A 164 11.52 -15.16 10.51
CA PHE A 164 10.81 -15.23 11.79
C PHE A 164 10.46 -13.85 12.35
N GLU A 165 11.06 -12.80 11.78
CA GLU A 165 10.86 -11.42 12.18
C GLU A 165 11.03 -10.47 10.99
N ASN A 166 10.49 -9.27 11.10
CA ASN A 166 10.70 -8.19 10.16
C ASN A 166 12.14 -7.67 10.29
N SER A 167 13.01 -8.06 9.35
CA SER A 167 14.42 -7.65 9.37
C SER A 167 14.60 -6.15 9.23
N LEU A 168 13.81 -5.49 8.37
CA LEU A 168 13.90 -4.04 8.20
C LEU A 168 13.60 -3.30 9.50
N LYS A 169 12.62 -3.76 10.28
CA LYS A 169 12.29 -3.20 11.58
C LYS A 169 13.38 -3.44 12.63
N ALA A 170 14.02 -4.61 12.59
CA ALA A 170 15.11 -4.93 13.49
C ALA A 170 16.37 -4.12 13.21
N GLU A 171 16.69 -3.88 11.93
CA GLU A 171 17.87 -3.16 11.47
C GLU A 171 17.69 -1.64 11.52
N HIS A 172 16.47 -1.14 11.27
CA HIS A 172 16.13 0.27 11.18
C HIS A 172 14.91 0.63 12.05
N PRO A 173 15.02 0.50 13.39
CA PRO A 173 13.90 0.75 14.31
C PRO A 173 13.42 2.22 14.33
N GLU A 174 14.20 3.13 13.75
CA GLU A 174 13.85 4.55 13.58
C GLU A 174 12.78 4.82 12.51
N LEU A 175 12.53 3.87 11.60
CA LEU A 175 11.52 3.99 10.56
C LEU A 175 10.10 3.85 11.14
N HIS A 176 9.13 4.47 10.49
CA HIS A 176 7.72 4.36 10.86
C HIS A 176 7.13 3.04 10.34
N HIS A 177 7.44 1.93 11.02
CA HIS A 177 6.95 0.59 10.64
C HIS A 177 5.48 0.42 11.00
N VAL A 178 4.64 0.21 10.00
CA VAL A 178 3.19 0.03 10.15
C VAL A 178 2.76 -1.41 9.90
N ALA A 179 3.36 -2.11 8.94
CA ALA A 179 3.00 -3.48 8.62
C ALA A 179 4.17 -4.31 8.08
N TRP A 180 4.03 -5.63 8.22
CA TRP A 180 4.91 -6.63 7.63
C TRP A 180 4.08 -7.72 6.94
N GLN A 181 4.24 -7.84 5.62
CA GLN A 181 3.72 -8.96 4.86
C GLN A 181 4.74 -10.11 4.97
N PHE A 182 4.40 -11.14 5.74
CA PHE A 182 5.34 -12.18 6.16
C PHE A 182 5.15 -13.49 5.43
N THR A 183 4.00 -13.72 4.81
CA THR A 183 3.74 -14.93 4.05
C THR A 183 2.79 -14.67 2.88
N THR A 184 3.03 -15.43 1.82
CA THR A 184 2.08 -15.75 0.78
C THR A 184 1.69 -17.21 1.00
N ASN A 185 0.66 -17.47 1.80
CA ASN A 185 0.13 -18.83 1.96
C ASN A 185 -0.70 -19.19 0.73
N ASP A 186 -0.11 -19.96 -0.15
CA ASP A 186 -0.57 -20.19 -1.51
C ASP A 186 -0.44 -18.93 -2.38
N GLU A 187 -0.47 -19.07 -3.68
CA GLU A 187 -0.45 -17.97 -4.66
C GLU A 187 -1.69 -17.04 -4.55
N THR A 188 -2.46 -17.15 -3.46
CA THR A 188 -3.79 -16.54 -3.33
C THR A 188 -4.02 -15.79 -2.03
N GLN A 189 -3.10 -15.81 -1.07
CA GLN A 189 -3.35 -15.23 0.25
C GLN A 189 -2.12 -14.61 0.86
N ASP A 190 -2.08 -13.28 0.86
CA ASP A 190 -1.05 -12.49 1.51
C ASP A 190 -1.50 -12.11 2.93
N GLU A 191 -0.72 -12.53 3.94
CA GLU A 191 -0.97 -12.23 5.35
C GLU A 191 0.01 -11.20 5.87
N ASN A 192 -0.54 -10.27 6.66
CA ASN A 192 0.21 -9.17 7.22
C ASN A 192 0.08 -9.10 8.74
N GLU A 193 1.17 -8.81 9.40
CA GLU A 193 1.19 -8.35 10.78
C GLU A 193 1.11 -6.82 10.78
N TRP A 194 0.02 -6.28 11.32
CA TRP A 194 -0.22 -4.85 11.41
C TRP A 194 0.18 -4.32 12.77
N TYR A 195 1.08 -3.32 12.80
CA TYR A 195 1.59 -2.70 14.03
C TYR A 195 0.78 -1.46 14.43
N GLY A 196 0.18 -0.75 13.46
CA GLY A 196 -0.53 0.51 13.62
C GLY A 196 0.26 1.72 13.14
N PHE A 197 -0.43 2.86 13.00
CA PHE A 197 0.18 4.17 12.73
C PHE A 197 0.65 4.84 14.02
#